data_dc4239b6b74a3142af3e4395e1c85d87
#
_entry.id   dc4239b6b74a3142af3e4395e1c85d87
#
_cell.length_a   1.000
_cell.length_b   1.000
_cell.length_c   1.000
_cell.angle_alpha   90.00
_cell.angle_beta   90.00
_cell.angle_gamma   90.00
#
_symmetry.space_group_name_H-M   'P 1'
#
loop_
_entity.id
_entity.type
_entity.pdbx_description
1 polymer ?
#
loop_
_entity_poly.entity_id
_entity_poly.type
_entity_poly.pdbx_seq_one_letter_code
_entity_poly.pdbx_strand_id
1 'polypeptide(L)'
;GWGDIRFNRKRIKTGTLRTIHLPLLNVSLGDAWPVPVTIIHGSRPGPCITVIGGIHGDELTGPSTCTHLLSNAFTDPGKPLDPKSLAGTLRIVPVVNLPGYRMKSRYFPDGRDLNRQFPGDPGGSTTRRVAHQIWTHLVEDSDAIIDLHSAAKGRTNMPQVRCDLKHTSSYLLAKSFGIEIILDSIPTKGTLRRTGNAADIPVVTYEGGAADTLGDQSVKVAVHGVMNALRSMRMVPGNPQRPKFRIMASGSTWLRAAEGGLLDMFVQAGSVMREGEVVATISDPATPGMSVDIVAPEDGLIIGAATNPFTAAGMPVGHFLPISKHFALLEEQIDENGQFIVNGSQEERVWREEHEISEISLDGEWSGGEVDSEWIGSKSSGSEKEFEEEAE
;
A
#
# COMPACT_ATOMS: atom_id res chain seq x y z
N GLY A 1 25.01 20.90 -7.55
CA GLY A 1 25.06 19.73 -8.45
C GLY A 1 24.76 18.47 -7.68
N TRP A 2 24.33 17.39 -8.36
CA TRP A 2 24.10 16.08 -7.78
C TRP A 2 25.39 15.53 -7.17
N GLY A 3 25.34 15.06 -5.95
CA GLY A 3 26.53 14.63 -5.21
C GLY A 3 26.15 13.72 -4.03
N ASP A 4 27.16 13.37 -3.23
CA ASP A 4 26.96 12.52 -2.06
C ASP A 4 25.95 13.13 -1.08
N ILE A 5 25.15 12.28 -0.46
CA ILE A 5 24.15 12.67 0.56
C ILE A 5 24.58 12.25 1.96
N ARG A 6 23.91 12.79 2.96
CA ARG A 6 24.03 12.35 4.35
C ARG A 6 22.70 11.78 4.83
N PHE A 7 22.77 10.61 5.47
CA PHE A 7 21.64 9.99 6.16
C PHE A 7 22.11 9.49 7.53
N ASN A 8 21.40 9.89 8.58
CA ASN A 8 21.78 9.57 9.96
C ASN A 8 23.29 9.79 10.23
N ARG A 9 23.80 10.98 9.88
CA ARG A 9 25.23 11.40 9.99
C ARG A 9 26.22 10.58 9.14
N LYS A 10 25.79 9.59 8.39
CA LYS A 10 26.66 8.79 7.52
C LYS A 10 26.63 9.32 6.09
N ARG A 11 27.80 9.43 5.47
CA ARG A 11 27.91 9.82 4.06
C ARG A 11 27.61 8.62 3.18
N ILE A 12 26.79 8.84 2.16
CA ILE A 12 26.45 7.87 1.11
C ILE A 12 26.94 8.47 -0.20
N LYS A 13 27.83 7.75 -0.84
CA LYS A 13 28.43 8.19 -2.09
C LYS A 13 27.45 8.02 -3.24
N THR A 14 27.51 8.93 -4.19
CA THR A 14 26.81 8.83 -5.47
C THR A 14 27.15 7.51 -6.18
N GLY A 15 26.14 6.86 -6.76
CA GLY A 15 26.30 5.58 -7.46
C GLY A 15 26.59 4.40 -6.53
N THR A 16 26.16 4.44 -5.25
CA THR A 16 26.36 3.36 -4.28
C THR A 16 25.08 2.95 -3.55
N LEU A 17 25.08 1.72 -3.07
CA LEU A 17 24.07 1.17 -2.16
C LEU A 17 24.69 1.02 -0.76
N ARG A 18 23.92 1.40 0.27
CA ARG A 18 24.36 1.23 1.66
C ARG A 18 23.20 0.96 2.58
N THR A 19 23.28 -0.07 3.43
CA THR A 19 22.34 -0.30 4.52
C THR A 19 22.83 0.39 5.79
N ILE A 20 21.93 1.15 6.40
CA ILE A 20 22.14 1.84 7.67
C ILE A 20 21.10 1.37 8.67
N HIS A 21 21.51 1.00 9.86
CA HIS A 21 20.61 0.69 10.96
C HIS A 21 20.26 1.99 11.67
N LEU A 22 19.03 2.42 11.50
CA LEU A 22 18.48 3.64 12.09
C LEU A 22 17.94 3.32 13.49
N PRO A 23 18.53 3.86 14.56
CA PRO A 23 17.99 3.68 15.90
C PRO A 23 16.75 4.53 16.06
N LEU A 24 15.58 3.92 16.20
CA LEU A 24 14.31 4.63 16.38
C LEU A 24 14.05 5.02 17.83
N LEU A 25 14.57 4.25 18.78
CA LEU A 25 14.42 4.51 20.20
C LEU A 25 15.59 3.89 20.98
N ASN A 26 16.13 4.61 21.92
CA ASN A 26 17.05 4.04 22.91
C ASN A 26 16.23 3.38 24.00
N VAL A 27 16.40 2.07 24.16
CA VAL A 27 15.84 1.31 25.27
C VAL A 27 16.91 1.02 26.32
N SER A 28 16.50 0.69 27.55
CA SER A 28 17.42 0.33 28.63
C SER A 28 18.35 -0.80 28.19
N LEU A 29 19.51 -0.88 28.79
CA LEU A 29 20.52 -1.90 28.52
C LEU A 29 21.19 -1.83 27.13
N GLY A 30 21.10 -0.68 26.47
CA GLY A 30 21.81 -0.44 25.21
C GLY A 30 21.18 -1.10 23.97
N ASP A 31 20.02 -1.74 24.10
CA ASP A 31 19.29 -2.26 22.95
C ASP A 31 18.45 -1.12 22.33
N ALA A 32 18.92 -0.59 21.21
CA ALA A 32 18.12 0.29 20.38
C ALA A 32 17.37 -0.60 19.38
N TRP A 33 16.11 -0.31 19.09
CA TRP A 33 15.42 -1.01 18.00
C TRP A 33 15.92 -0.50 16.65
N PRO A 34 17.03 -1.06 16.11
CA PRO A 34 17.63 -0.56 14.89
C PRO A 34 16.86 -1.06 13.67
N VAL A 35 16.27 -0.13 12.93
CA VAL A 35 15.56 -0.45 11.69
C VAL A 35 16.55 -0.40 10.53
N PRO A 36 16.68 -1.48 9.75
CA PRO A 36 17.53 -1.47 8.57
C PRO A 36 16.89 -0.62 7.48
N VAL A 37 17.61 0.39 7.04
CA VAL A 37 17.25 1.25 5.90
C VAL A 37 18.32 1.04 4.82
N THR A 38 17.94 0.45 3.72
CA THR A 38 18.83 0.34 2.55
C THR A 38 18.60 1.54 1.65
N ILE A 39 19.65 2.28 1.39
CA ILE A 39 19.66 3.48 0.57
C ILE A 39 20.42 3.18 -0.71
N ILE A 40 19.74 3.28 -1.82
CA ILE A 40 20.32 3.20 -3.17
C ILE A 40 20.39 4.63 -3.68
N HIS A 41 21.58 5.22 -3.63
CA HIS A 41 21.80 6.58 -4.09
C HIS A 41 22.38 6.55 -5.50
N GLY A 42 21.55 6.95 -6.45
CA GLY A 42 21.83 6.84 -7.87
C GLY A 42 22.96 7.77 -8.34
N SER A 43 23.50 7.47 -9.52
CA SER A 43 24.53 8.28 -10.17
C SER A 43 23.99 9.53 -10.86
N ARG A 44 22.68 9.63 -11.05
CA ARG A 44 22.01 10.74 -11.75
C ARG A 44 21.03 11.47 -10.83
N PRO A 45 20.79 12.78 -11.04
CA PRO A 45 19.75 13.52 -10.33
C PRO A 45 18.38 12.85 -10.51
N GLY A 46 17.53 12.95 -9.50
CA GLY A 46 16.17 12.44 -9.51
C GLY A 46 15.53 12.56 -8.13
N PRO A 47 14.28 12.10 -7.97
CA PRO A 47 13.55 12.21 -6.72
C PRO A 47 14.07 11.26 -5.63
N CYS A 48 13.68 11.54 -4.38
CA CYS A 48 13.88 10.68 -3.23
C CYS A 48 12.59 9.93 -2.91
N ILE A 49 12.56 8.63 -3.16
CA ILE A 49 11.40 7.78 -2.92
C ILE A 49 11.68 6.86 -1.73
N THR A 50 10.71 6.75 -0.83
CA THR A 50 10.79 5.82 0.30
C THR A 50 9.73 4.73 0.17
N VAL A 51 10.17 3.46 0.20
CA VAL A 51 9.30 2.28 0.23
C VAL A 51 9.36 1.70 1.64
N ILE A 52 8.21 1.63 2.30
CA ILE A 52 8.08 1.22 3.69
C ILE A 52 7.25 -0.06 3.78
N GLY A 53 7.77 -1.06 4.49
CA GLY A 53 7.05 -2.26 4.89
C GLY A 53 6.98 -2.38 6.41
N GLY A 54 6.07 -3.24 6.88
CA GLY A 54 6.02 -3.65 8.27
C GLY A 54 5.71 -2.54 9.27
N ILE A 55 4.85 -1.58 8.94
CA ILE A 55 4.23 -0.67 9.92
C ILE A 55 3.41 -1.48 10.91
N HIS A 56 2.70 -2.50 10.43
CA HIS A 56 2.10 -3.55 11.23
C HIS A 56 3.01 -4.77 11.20
N GLY A 57 3.41 -5.28 12.36
CA GLY A 57 4.46 -6.29 12.45
C GLY A 57 4.06 -7.68 11.94
N ASP A 58 2.77 -7.97 11.87
CA ASP A 58 2.21 -9.22 11.37
C ASP A 58 1.89 -9.22 9.87
N GLU A 59 2.04 -8.06 9.18
CA GLU A 59 1.78 -7.92 7.75
C GLU A 59 3.04 -8.15 6.93
N LEU A 60 3.20 -9.35 6.36
CA LEU A 60 4.46 -9.82 5.76
C LEU A 60 4.63 -9.48 4.27
N THR A 61 3.59 -9.04 3.60
CA THR A 61 3.66 -8.66 2.17
C THR A 61 4.67 -7.53 1.93
N GLY A 62 4.64 -6.48 2.75
CA GLY A 62 5.59 -5.38 2.66
C GLY A 62 7.05 -5.79 2.88
N PRO A 63 7.38 -6.45 4.00
CA PRO A 63 8.71 -7.01 4.25
C PRO A 63 9.21 -7.91 3.12
N SER A 64 8.38 -8.81 2.61
CA SER A 64 8.74 -9.71 1.51
C SER A 64 8.99 -8.94 0.21
N THR A 65 8.13 -7.99 -0.14
CA THR A 65 8.33 -7.10 -1.31
C THR A 65 9.65 -6.38 -1.24
N CYS A 66 9.97 -5.76 -0.10
CA CYS A 66 11.24 -5.08 0.12
C CYS A 66 12.43 -6.04 -0.03
N THR A 67 12.32 -7.26 0.49
CA THR A 67 13.36 -8.30 0.36
C THR A 67 13.60 -8.66 -1.10
N HIS A 68 12.54 -8.82 -1.89
CA HIS A 68 12.65 -9.09 -3.33
C HIS A 68 13.33 -7.92 -4.06
N LEU A 69 12.93 -6.68 -3.78
CA LEU A 69 13.56 -5.49 -4.39
C LEU A 69 15.05 -5.36 -4.04
N LEU A 70 15.47 -5.85 -2.88
CA LEU A 70 16.87 -5.84 -2.43
C LEU A 70 17.65 -7.08 -2.85
N SER A 71 17.02 -8.02 -3.57
CA SER A 71 17.72 -9.21 -4.07
C SER A 71 18.70 -8.87 -5.19
N ASN A 72 19.67 -9.75 -5.42
CA ASN A 72 20.64 -9.63 -6.51
C ASN A 72 19.98 -9.49 -7.89
N ALA A 73 18.76 -10.03 -8.06
CA ALA A 73 18.00 -9.86 -9.30
C ALA A 73 17.69 -8.40 -9.63
N PHE A 74 17.67 -7.51 -8.63
CA PHE A 74 17.35 -6.09 -8.82
C PHE A 74 18.54 -5.16 -8.57
N THR A 75 19.50 -5.52 -7.71
CA THR A 75 20.53 -4.61 -7.21
C THR A 75 21.93 -4.86 -7.77
N ASP A 76 22.20 -5.99 -8.42
CA ASP A 76 23.46 -6.29 -9.06
C ASP A 76 23.79 -5.34 -10.21
N PRO A 77 25.06 -5.20 -10.61
CA PRO A 77 25.44 -4.38 -11.73
C PRO A 77 24.66 -4.71 -13.02
N GLY A 78 24.10 -3.68 -13.64
CA GLY A 78 23.27 -3.83 -14.84
C GLY A 78 21.81 -4.25 -14.59
N LYS A 79 21.40 -4.41 -13.35
CA LYS A 79 20.00 -4.70 -12.96
C LYS A 79 19.19 -3.42 -12.74
N PRO A 80 17.85 -3.49 -12.67
CA PRO A 80 17.02 -2.29 -12.61
C PRO A 80 17.32 -1.33 -11.45
N LEU A 81 17.75 -1.85 -10.29
CA LEU A 81 18.09 -1.05 -9.12
C LEU A 81 19.63 -0.92 -8.90
N ASP A 82 20.41 -1.14 -9.95
CA ASP A 82 21.85 -0.81 -9.91
C ASP A 82 22.04 0.68 -9.63
N PRO A 83 22.73 1.05 -8.53
CA PRO A 83 22.95 2.45 -8.18
C PRO A 83 23.71 3.24 -9.25
N LYS A 84 24.46 2.58 -10.13
CA LYS A 84 25.18 3.25 -11.24
C LYS A 84 24.23 3.70 -12.36
N SER A 85 23.07 3.07 -12.51
CA SER A 85 22.07 3.42 -13.52
C SER A 85 20.86 4.16 -12.95
N LEU A 86 20.64 4.09 -11.63
CA LEU A 86 19.52 4.74 -10.95
C LEU A 86 19.62 6.28 -11.05
N ALA A 87 18.46 6.93 -11.20
CA ALA A 87 18.31 8.36 -11.00
C ALA A 87 17.59 8.63 -9.66
N GLY A 88 18.08 9.59 -8.89
CA GLY A 88 17.52 9.91 -7.59
C GLY A 88 18.02 9.01 -6.46
N THR A 89 17.23 8.95 -5.40
CA THR A 89 17.50 8.15 -4.21
C THR A 89 16.32 7.26 -3.91
N LEU A 90 16.57 5.97 -3.73
CA LEU A 90 15.55 5.01 -3.28
C LEU A 90 15.92 4.53 -1.88
N ARG A 91 15.00 4.71 -0.93
CA ARG A 91 15.10 4.15 0.42
C ARG A 91 14.15 2.98 0.54
N ILE A 92 14.65 1.83 0.95
CA ILE A 92 13.85 0.62 1.16
C ILE A 92 13.96 0.23 2.63
N VAL A 93 12.82 0.19 3.30
CA VAL A 93 12.68 -0.10 4.73
C VAL A 93 11.79 -1.32 4.91
N PRO A 94 12.36 -2.54 5.01
CA PRO A 94 11.56 -3.76 5.05
C PRO A 94 10.61 -3.83 6.24
N VAL A 95 11.05 -3.40 7.43
CA VAL A 95 10.27 -3.48 8.67
C VAL A 95 10.55 -2.26 9.54
N VAL A 96 9.59 -1.35 9.65
CA VAL A 96 9.73 -0.20 10.57
C VAL A 96 9.28 -0.52 11.99
N ASN A 97 8.31 -1.42 12.17
CA ASN A 97 7.86 -1.92 13.47
C ASN A 97 8.58 -3.22 13.82
N LEU A 98 9.89 -3.12 14.06
CA LEU A 98 10.72 -4.30 14.36
C LEU A 98 10.26 -5.09 15.60
N PRO A 99 9.87 -4.47 16.73
CA PRO A 99 9.35 -5.24 17.85
C PRO A 99 8.03 -5.95 17.52
N GLY A 100 7.08 -5.29 16.84
CA GLY A 100 5.84 -5.93 16.41
C GLY A 100 6.09 -7.10 15.47
N TYR A 101 7.02 -6.95 14.52
CA TYR A 101 7.42 -8.03 13.62
C TYR A 101 7.95 -9.26 14.38
N ARG A 102 8.86 -9.06 15.35
CA ARG A 102 9.39 -10.14 16.18
C ARG A 102 8.33 -10.82 17.04
N MET A 103 7.33 -10.06 17.50
CA MET A 103 6.22 -10.54 18.31
C MET A 103 5.05 -11.06 17.48
N LYS A 104 5.11 -11.01 16.16
CA LYS A 104 4.00 -11.32 15.23
C LYS A 104 2.73 -10.56 15.60
N SER A 105 2.89 -9.29 15.91
CA SER A 105 1.84 -8.41 16.39
C SER A 105 1.69 -7.20 15.46
N ARG A 106 0.44 -6.85 15.18
CA ARG A 106 0.10 -5.60 14.49
C ARG A 106 0.64 -4.37 15.24
N TYR A 107 0.56 -4.43 16.56
CA TYR A 107 0.79 -3.30 17.44
C TYR A 107 2.25 -3.17 17.86
N PHE A 108 2.59 -1.98 18.33
CA PHE A 108 3.83 -1.72 19.05
C PHE A 108 3.76 -2.30 20.47
N PRO A 109 4.91 -2.53 21.18
CA PRO A 109 4.91 -3.13 22.52
C PRO A 109 4.07 -2.41 23.58
N ASP A 110 3.80 -1.12 23.41
CA ASP A 110 2.92 -0.34 24.30
C ASP A 110 1.43 -0.46 23.92
N GLY A 111 1.07 -1.41 23.05
CA GLY A 111 -0.30 -1.73 22.64
C GLY A 111 -0.90 -0.76 21.63
N ARG A 112 -0.14 0.21 21.10
CA ARG A 112 -0.64 1.20 20.16
C ARG A 112 -0.41 0.79 18.71
N ASP A 113 -1.34 1.17 17.84
CA ASP A 113 -1.18 1.07 16.39
C ASP A 113 -0.27 2.22 15.92
N LEU A 114 0.94 1.86 15.40
CA LEU A 114 1.90 2.83 14.88
C LEU A 114 1.28 3.69 13.76
N ASN A 115 0.41 3.09 12.92
CA ASN A 115 -0.29 3.80 11.85
C ASN A 115 -1.50 4.61 12.34
N ARG A 116 -1.46 5.09 13.58
CA ARG A 116 -2.37 6.07 14.19
C ARG A 116 -1.60 7.15 14.94
N GLN A 117 -0.26 7.14 14.83
CA GLN A 117 0.59 8.00 15.66
C GLN A 117 1.38 9.05 14.87
N PHE A 118 1.31 9.04 13.51
CA PHE A 118 2.02 10.01 12.68
C PHE A 118 1.42 11.42 12.78
N PRO A 119 2.28 12.48 12.74
CA PRO A 119 3.73 12.50 12.54
C PRO A 119 4.54 12.12 13.79
N GLY A 120 3.89 11.81 14.90
CA GLY A 120 4.54 11.48 16.15
C GLY A 120 4.77 12.70 17.04
N ASP A 121 5.47 12.45 18.16
CA ASP A 121 5.78 13.47 19.17
C ASP A 121 7.02 13.03 19.94
N PRO A 122 8.12 13.81 19.96
CA PRO A 122 9.34 13.46 20.69
C PRO A 122 9.15 13.41 22.21
N GLY A 123 8.12 14.07 22.75
CA GLY A 123 7.73 14.02 24.16
C GLY A 123 6.65 12.99 24.49
N GLY A 124 6.12 12.29 23.49
CA GLY A 124 4.98 11.39 23.63
C GLY A 124 5.30 9.99 24.17
N SER A 125 4.30 9.10 24.01
CA SER A 125 4.45 7.66 24.33
C SER A 125 5.52 6.99 23.45
N THR A 126 5.92 5.78 23.80
CA THR A 126 6.93 5.01 23.02
C THR A 126 6.60 4.98 21.53
N THR A 127 5.37 4.61 21.16
CA THR A 127 4.98 4.54 19.75
C THR A 127 4.95 5.92 19.08
N ARG A 128 4.54 7.00 19.80
CA ARG A 128 4.57 8.36 19.24
C ARG A 128 5.99 8.86 19.00
N ARG A 129 6.93 8.53 19.89
CA ARG A 129 8.37 8.85 19.72
C ARG A 129 8.95 8.12 18.51
N VAL A 130 8.61 6.86 18.33
CA VAL A 130 9.02 6.07 17.16
C VAL A 130 8.41 6.64 15.88
N ALA A 131 7.13 6.96 15.86
CA ALA A 131 6.48 7.62 14.73
C ALA A 131 7.18 8.93 14.35
N HIS A 132 7.58 9.73 15.35
CA HIS A 132 8.35 10.96 15.13
C HIS A 132 9.72 10.70 14.49
N GLN A 133 10.45 9.68 14.94
CA GLN A 133 11.74 9.32 14.32
C GLN A 133 11.58 8.82 12.88
N ILE A 134 10.54 8.01 12.62
CA ILE A 134 10.21 7.57 11.25
C ILE A 134 9.88 8.80 10.38
N TRP A 135 9.05 9.69 10.88
CA TRP A 135 8.66 10.92 10.19
C TRP A 135 9.88 11.75 9.81
N THR A 136 10.69 12.11 10.79
CA THR A 136 11.85 13.00 10.60
C THR A 136 12.93 12.40 9.70
N HIS A 137 13.15 11.08 9.76
CA HIS A 137 14.24 10.47 9.01
C HIS A 137 13.84 9.85 7.67
N LEU A 138 12.57 9.47 7.51
CA LEU A 138 12.14 8.69 6.35
C LEU A 138 11.03 9.37 5.53
N VAL A 139 10.33 10.37 6.10
CA VAL A 139 9.16 10.97 5.47
C VAL A 139 9.40 12.41 5.02
N GLU A 140 9.82 13.29 5.91
CA GLU A 140 9.89 14.75 5.67
C GLU A 140 10.69 15.16 4.42
N ASP A 141 11.75 14.44 4.08
CA ASP A 141 12.61 14.72 2.94
C ASP A 141 12.38 13.77 1.74
N SER A 142 11.30 13.00 1.76
CA SER A 142 10.88 12.16 0.63
C SER A 142 10.01 12.96 -0.35
N ASP A 143 10.21 12.74 -1.63
CA ASP A 143 9.35 13.28 -2.69
C ASP A 143 8.07 12.44 -2.87
N ALA A 144 8.12 11.14 -2.52
CA ALA A 144 6.94 10.28 -2.46
C ALA A 144 7.20 9.05 -1.58
N ILE A 145 6.12 8.44 -1.09
CA ILE A 145 6.18 7.25 -0.25
C ILE A 145 5.23 6.18 -0.76
N ILE A 146 5.72 4.95 -0.81
CA ILE A 146 4.92 3.75 -1.06
C ILE A 146 4.90 2.94 0.24
N ASP A 147 3.71 2.86 0.85
CA ASP A 147 3.46 2.18 2.12
C ASP A 147 2.81 0.83 1.84
N LEU A 148 3.52 -0.27 2.18
CA LEU A 148 3.16 -1.63 1.80
C LEU A 148 2.52 -2.38 2.97
N HIS A 149 1.26 -2.78 2.78
CA HIS A 149 0.43 -3.48 3.75
C HIS A 149 -0.17 -4.77 3.22
N SER A 150 -0.77 -5.54 4.11
CA SER A 150 -1.73 -6.59 3.82
C SER A 150 -3.00 -6.40 4.67
N ALA A 151 -3.99 -7.28 4.50
CA ALA A 151 -5.14 -7.28 5.40
C ALA A 151 -4.69 -7.60 6.84
N ALA A 152 -5.43 -7.06 7.80
CA ALA A 152 -5.28 -7.42 9.19
C ALA A 152 -5.63 -8.90 9.43
N LYS A 153 -5.15 -9.45 10.54
CA LYS A 153 -5.38 -10.85 10.94
C LYS A 153 -6.86 -11.26 10.83
N GLY A 154 -7.09 -12.46 10.32
CA GLY A 154 -8.43 -13.02 10.07
C GLY A 154 -9.10 -12.52 8.78
N ARG A 155 -8.36 -11.81 7.92
CA ARG A 155 -8.84 -11.32 6.61
C ARG A 155 -7.77 -11.43 5.55
N THR A 156 -8.19 -11.40 4.29
CA THR A 156 -7.30 -11.25 3.13
C THR A 156 -7.83 -10.17 2.21
N ASN A 157 -6.94 -9.43 1.56
CA ASN A 157 -7.26 -8.44 0.53
C ASN A 157 -6.77 -8.91 -0.83
N MET A 158 -7.55 -8.67 -1.87
CA MET A 158 -6.99 -8.66 -3.22
C MET A 158 -6.03 -7.46 -3.38
N PRO A 159 -5.04 -7.55 -4.28
CA PRO A 159 -4.14 -6.45 -4.55
C PRO A 159 -4.88 -5.17 -4.97
N GLN A 160 -4.63 -4.08 -4.26
CA GLN A 160 -5.24 -2.78 -4.50
C GLN A 160 -4.34 -1.65 -3.99
N VAL A 161 -4.47 -0.46 -4.55
CA VAL A 161 -3.83 0.75 -4.05
C VAL A 161 -4.88 1.70 -3.50
N ARG A 162 -4.62 2.24 -2.32
CA ARG A 162 -5.45 3.28 -1.69
C ARG A 162 -4.74 4.61 -1.76
N CYS A 163 -5.43 5.63 -2.21
CA CYS A 163 -4.93 7.00 -2.26
C CYS A 163 -6.03 8.00 -1.93
N ASP A 164 -5.68 9.27 -1.90
CA ASP A 164 -6.60 10.39 -1.92
C ASP A 164 -6.64 10.91 -3.37
N LEU A 165 -7.73 10.67 -4.08
CA LEU A 165 -7.89 11.10 -5.47
C LEU A 165 -7.91 12.62 -5.64
N LYS A 166 -8.22 13.37 -4.56
CA LYS A 166 -8.19 14.84 -4.56
C LYS A 166 -6.78 15.41 -4.42
N HIS A 167 -5.85 14.62 -3.92
CA HIS A 167 -4.43 14.99 -3.84
C HIS A 167 -3.72 14.59 -5.13
N THR A 168 -3.55 15.51 -6.06
CA THR A 168 -3.06 15.26 -7.43
C THR A 168 -1.80 14.39 -7.47
N SER A 169 -0.79 14.70 -6.67
CA SER A 169 0.46 13.93 -6.66
C SER A 169 0.27 12.50 -6.14
N SER A 170 -0.60 12.27 -5.15
CA SER A 170 -0.93 10.91 -4.67
C SER A 170 -1.73 10.12 -5.70
N TYR A 171 -2.63 10.77 -6.42
CA TYR A 171 -3.36 10.17 -7.53
C TYR A 171 -2.40 9.74 -8.66
N LEU A 172 -1.49 10.61 -9.08
CA LEU A 172 -0.49 10.29 -10.10
C LEU A 172 0.43 9.14 -9.65
N LEU A 173 0.83 9.14 -8.37
CA LEU A 173 1.61 8.04 -7.78
C LEU A 173 0.82 6.72 -7.80
N ALA A 174 -0.47 6.74 -7.43
CA ALA A 174 -1.33 5.56 -7.48
C ALA A 174 -1.50 5.03 -8.91
N LYS A 175 -1.73 5.91 -9.88
CA LYS A 175 -1.79 5.53 -11.32
C LYS A 175 -0.47 4.94 -11.80
N SER A 176 0.65 5.49 -11.37
CA SER A 176 1.99 5.04 -11.76
C SER A 176 2.32 3.64 -11.25
N PHE A 177 1.63 3.17 -10.20
CA PHE A 177 1.77 1.80 -9.70
C PHE A 177 1.33 0.74 -10.72
N GLY A 178 0.41 1.08 -11.64
CA GLY A 178 0.01 0.21 -12.75
C GLY A 178 -0.90 -0.95 -12.33
N ILE A 179 -1.71 -0.75 -11.30
CA ILE A 179 -2.64 -1.75 -10.76
C ILE A 179 -4.07 -1.49 -11.22
N GLU A 180 -4.90 -2.54 -11.24
CA GLU A 180 -6.29 -2.51 -11.71
C GLU A 180 -7.24 -1.83 -10.73
N ILE A 181 -6.99 -1.92 -9.42
CA ILE A 181 -7.89 -1.38 -8.39
C ILE A 181 -7.23 -0.23 -7.65
N ILE A 182 -7.81 0.96 -7.78
CA ILE A 182 -7.45 2.15 -7.01
C ILE A 182 -8.67 2.59 -6.20
N LEU A 183 -8.52 2.62 -4.89
CA LEU A 183 -9.58 3.07 -3.98
C LEU A 183 -9.28 4.48 -3.48
N ASP A 184 -10.23 5.39 -3.71
CA ASP A 184 -10.27 6.66 -3.01
C ASP A 184 -10.71 6.43 -1.58
N SER A 185 -9.87 6.75 -0.64
CA SER A 185 -10.23 6.63 0.77
C SER A 185 -9.52 7.67 1.62
N ILE A 186 -10.29 8.38 2.43
CA ILE A 186 -9.76 9.27 3.45
C ILE A 186 -9.40 8.42 4.67
N PRO A 187 -8.12 8.23 4.99
CA PRO A 187 -7.74 7.38 6.10
C PRO A 187 -7.97 8.07 7.44
N THR A 188 -8.00 7.28 8.50
CA THR A 188 -8.09 7.76 9.89
C THR A 188 -6.94 8.73 10.20
N LYS A 189 -7.21 9.73 11.05
CA LYS A 189 -6.18 10.66 11.54
C LYS A 189 -5.01 9.90 12.18
N GLY A 190 -3.80 10.40 11.95
CA GLY A 190 -2.57 9.79 12.47
C GLY A 190 -2.01 8.63 11.64
N THR A 191 -2.62 8.28 10.49
CA THR A 191 -2.02 7.36 9.53
C THR A 191 -0.90 8.06 8.75
N LEU A 192 0.09 7.27 8.31
CA LEU A 192 1.18 7.78 7.48
C LEU A 192 0.66 8.48 6.23
N ARG A 193 -0.29 7.86 5.53
CA ARG A 193 -0.86 8.40 4.28
C ARG A 193 -1.59 9.73 4.50
N ARG A 194 -2.46 9.82 5.53
CA ARG A 194 -3.18 11.08 5.80
C ARG A 194 -2.24 12.20 6.19
N THR A 195 -1.27 11.90 7.05
CA THR A 195 -0.32 12.90 7.54
C THR A 195 0.65 13.35 6.46
N GLY A 196 1.14 12.42 5.63
CA GLY A 196 2.01 12.72 4.49
C GLY A 196 1.31 13.61 3.46
N ASN A 197 0.09 13.24 3.06
CA ASN A 197 -0.67 14.05 2.09
C ASN A 197 -1.00 15.45 2.65
N ALA A 198 -1.28 15.57 3.95
CA ALA A 198 -1.50 16.87 4.59
C ALA A 198 -0.23 17.73 4.64
N ALA A 199 0.95 17.13 4.58
CA ALA A 199 2.24 17.80 4.48
C ALA A 199 2.73 17.95 3.03
N ASP A 200 1.84 17.73 2.04
CA ASP A 200 2.13 17.75 0.59
C ASP A 200 3.21 16.74 0.16
N ILE A 201 3.32 15.64 0.90
CA ILE A 201 4.15 14.50 0.55
C ILE A 201 3.22 13.38 0.07
N PRO A 202 3.22 13.04 -1.23
CA PRO A 202 2.34 12.01 -1.76
C PRO A 202 2.64 10.64 -1.15
N VAL A 203 1.63 10.04 -0.55
CA VAL A 203 1.70 8.70 0.03
C VAL A 203 0.57 7.85 -0.54
N VAL A 204 0.93 6.68 -1.07
CA VAL A 204 -0.03 5.65 -1.44
C VAL A 204 0.14 4.43 -0.55
N THR A 205 -0.96 3.75 -0.26
CA THR A 205 -0.95 2.50 0.49
C THR A 205 -1.30 1.36 -0.44
N TYR A 206 -0.37 0.43 -0.64
CA TYR A 206 -0.67 -0.86 -1.26
C TYR A 206 -1.23 -1.81 -0.21
N GLU A 207 -2.27 -2.55 -0.58
CA GLU A 207 -2.89 -3.59 0.23
C GLU A 207 -2.98 -4.87 -0.59
N GLY A 208 -2.47 -5.98 -0.08
CA GLY A 208 -2.58 -7.28 -0.76
C GLY A 208 -2.18 -8.44 0.13
N GLY A 209 -2.97 -9.54 0.08
CA GLY A 209 -2.76 -10.71 0.92
C GLY A 209 -3.30 -10.59 2.33
N ALA A 210 -2.82 -11.44 3.22
CA ALA A 210 -3.27 -11.56 4.60
C ALA A 210 -2.11 -11.41 5.60
N ALA A 211 -2.40 -11.06 6.85
CA ALA A 211 -1.44 -11.10 7.94
C ALA A 211 -0.98 -12.54 8.22
N ASP A 212 0.20 -12.67 8.81
CA ASP A 212 0.84 -13.96 9.16
C ASP A 212 1.03 -14.92 7.96
N THR A 213 0.91 -14.46 6.74
CA THR A 213 1.08 -15.27 5.52
C THR A 213 2.01 -14.62 4.51
N LEU A 214 2.60 -15.44 3.64
CA LEU A 214 3.34 -14.99 2.46
C LEU A 214 2.55 -15.41 1.23
N GLY A 215 1.85 -14.47 0.61
CA GLY A 215 1.12 -14.70 -0.64
C GLY A 215 2.00 -14.28 -1.83
N ASP A 216 2.51 -15.24 -2.59
CA ASP A 216 3.39 -14.98 -3.75
C ASP A 216 2.80 -13.97 -4.73
N GLN A 217 1.52 -14.08 -5.04
CA GLN A 217 0.85 -13.18 -5.96
C GLN A 217 0.84 -11.74 -5.44
N SER A 218 0.46 -11.53 -4.18
CA SER A 218 0.41 -10.18 -3.59
C SER A 218 1.80 -9.53 -3.57
N VAL A 219 2.84 -10.32 -3.30
CA VAL A 219 4.23 -9.86 -3.33
C VAL A 219 4.68 -9.53 -4.75
N LYS A 220 4.38 -10.39 -5.73
CA LYS A 220 4.71 -10.14 -7.16
C LYS A 220 4.06 -8.86 -7.66
N VAL A 221 2.78 -8.66 -7.37
CA VAL A 221 2.05 -7.44 -7.73
C VAL A 221 2.65 -6.21 -7.08
N ALA A 222 3.02 -6.28 -5.79
CA ALA A 222 3.66 -5.17 -5.09
C ALA A 222 5.04 -4.84 -5.67
N VAL A 223 5.89 -5.83 -5.95
CA VAL A 223 7.20 -5.64 -6.60
C VAL A 223 7.03 -4.98 -7.97
N HIS A 224 6.10 -5.51 -8.78
CA HIS A 224 5.78 -4.94 -10.09
C HIS A 224 5.34 -3.49 -9.96
N GLY A 225 4.42 -3.20 -9.04
CA GLY A 225 3.89 -1.85 -8.83
C GLY A 225 4.96 -0.85 -8.38
N VAL A 226 5.82 -1.20 -7.43
CA VAL A 226 6.94 -0.36 -7.03
C VAL A 226 7.87 -0.08 -8.22
N MET A 227 8.26 -1.13 -8.95
CA MET A 227 9.14 -0.97 -10.13
C MET A 227 8.48 -0.11 -11.21
N ASN A 228 7.17 -0.23 -11.38
CA ASN A 228 6.41 0.54 -12.35
C ASN A 228 6.32 2.03 -11.97
N ALA A 229 6.12 2.32 -10.68
CA ALA A 229 6.18 3.67 -10.16
C ALA A 229 7.57 4.30 -10.39
N LEU A 230 8.66 3.55 -10.12
CA LEU A 230 10.01 4.02 -10.37
C LEU A 230 10.29 4.28 -11.87
N ARG A 231 9.73 3.46 -12.78
CA ARG A 231 9.80 3.71 -14.24
C ARG A 231 9.05 4.98 -14.62
N SER A 232 7.85 5.17 -14.12
CA SER A 232 7.04 6.37 -14.35
C SER A 232 7.77 7.64 -13.91
N MET A 233 8.53 7.58 -12.82
CA MET A 233 9.37 8.67 -12.31
C MET A 233 10.74 8.77 -13.02
N ARG A 234 11.00 7.95 -14.03
CA ARG A 234 12.28 7.89 -14.77
C ARG A 234 13.50 7.61 -13.88
N MET A 235 13.28 6.98 -12.72
CA MET A 235 14.36 6.59 -11.81
C MET A 235 15.11 5.38 -12.31
N VAL A 236 14.41 4.45 -12.97
CA VAL A 236 14.96 3.22 -13.57
C VAL A 236 14.61 3.14 -15.05
N PRO A 237 15.39 2.37 -15.85
CA PRO A 237 15.10 2.18 -17.27
C PRO A 237 13.78 1.42 -17.50
N GLY A 238 13.23 1.58 -18.70
CA GLY A 238 12.02 0.91 -19.18
C GLY A 238 10.80 1.80 -19.16
N ASN A 239 9.77 1.39 -19.89
CA ASN A 239 8.50 2.09 -19.94
C ASN A 239 7.59 1.63 -18.80
N PRO A 240 6.79 2.52 -18.21
CA PRO A 240 5.77 2.13 -17.25
C PRO A 240 4.70 1.28 -17.95
N GLN A 241 4.30 0.23 -17.28
CA GLN A 241 3.23 -0.65 -17.73
C GLN A 241 1.90 -0.16 -17.17
N ARG A 242 0.84 -0.25 -17.97
CA ARG A 242 -0.52 0.14 -17.58
C ARG A 242 -1.41 -1.10 -17.58
N PRO A 243 -2.36 -1.22 -16.64
CA PRO A 243 -3.32 -2.32 -16.70
C PRO A 243 -4.24 -2.12 -17.92
N LYS A 244 -4.76 -3.21 -18.48
CA LYS A 244 -5.75 -3.15 -19.58
C LYS A 244 -7.09 -2.57 -19.11
N PHE A 245 -7.37 -2.77 -17.83
CA PHE A 245 -8.61 -2.38 -17.19
C PHE A 245 -8.30 -1.80 -15.81
N ARG A 246 -8.98 -0.72 -15.44
CA ARG A 246 -8.79 -0.09 -14.13
C ARG A 246 -10.12 0.33 -13.55
N ILE A 247 -10.31 0.03 -12.27
CA ILE A 247 -11.41 0.51 -11.46
C ILE A 247 -10.86 1.56 -10.50
N MET A 248 -11.43 2.76 -10.55
CA MET A 248 -11.22 3.80 -9.55
C MET A 248 -12.55 3.99 -8.81
N ALA A 249 -12.54 3.78 -7.50
CA ALA A 249 -13.75 3.80 -6.70
C ALA A 249 -13.59 4.59 -5.42
N SER A 250 -14.57 5.44 -5.10
CA SER A 250 -14.63 6.21 -3.84
C SER A 250 -15.52 5.56 -2.78
N GLY A 251 -16.32 4.59 -3.15
CA GLY A 251 -17.27 3.91 -2.25
C GLY A 251 -16.99 2.42 -2.13
N SER A 252 -16.90 1.92 -0.92
CA SER A 252 -16.88 0.49 -0.62
C SER A 252 -17.65 0.22 0.65
N THR A 253 -18.22 -0.98 0.77
CA THR A 253 -19.10 -1.36 1.88
C THR A 253 -18.53 -2.57 2.62
N TRP A 254 -18.63 -2.58 3.95
CA TRP A 254 -18.36 -3.75 4.75
C TRP A 254 -19.62 -4.60 4.91
N LEU A 255 -19.61 -5.79 4.34
CA LEU A 255 -20.59 -6.82 4.64
C LEU A 255 -20.32 -7.32 6.05
N ARG A 256 -21.33 -7.27 6.92
CA ARG A 256 -21.19 -7.58 8.33
C ARG A 256 -22.06 -8.74 8.73
N ALA A 257 -21.57 -9.55 9.66
CA ALA A 257 -22.34 -10.60 10.29
C ALA A 257 -23.53 -10.00 11.08
N ALA A 258 -24.73 -10.47 10.82
CA ALA A 258 -25.91 -10.09 11.61
C ALA A 258 -25.87 -10.78 12.98
N GLU A 259 -25.33 -12.00 13.05
CA GLU A 259 -25.24 -12.83 14.23
C GLU A 259 -23.83 -13.41 14.41
N GLY A 260 -23.55 -14.01 15.55
CA GLY A 260 -22.31 -14.75 15.81
C GLY A 260 -22.45 -16.24 15.48
N GLY A 261 -21.33 -16.89 15.17
CA GLY A 261 -21.33 -18.33 14.91
C GLY A 261 -20.14 -18.77 14.06
N LEU A 262 -20.28 -19.97 13.51
CA LEU A 262 -19.36 -20.50 12.52
C LEU A 262 -19.64 -19.84 11.17
N LEU A 263 -18.58 -19.33 10.57
CA LEU A 263 -18.65 -18.62 9.29
C LEU A 263 -18.13 -19.54 8.18
N ASP A 264 -18.98 -19.87 7.24
CA ASP A 264 -18.65 -20.58 6.02
C ASP A 264 -18.65 -19.60 4.84
N MET A 265 -17.46 -19.31 4.32
CA MET A 265 -17.26 -18.38 3.21
C MET A 265 -17.31 -19.13 1.88
N PHE A 266 -18.18 -18.73 0.96
CA PHE A 266 -18.27 -19.30 -0.40
C PHE A 266 -17.46 -18.52 -1.42
N VAL A 267 -16.94 -17.37 -1.05
CA VAL A 267 -16.20 -16.45 -1.91
C VAL A 267 -14.85 -16.10 -1.31
N GLN A 268 -13.96 -15.61 -2.14
CA GLN A 268 -12.65 -15.09 -1.75
C GLN A 268 -12.48 -13.66 -2.24
N ALA A 269 -11.42 -12.99 -1.79
CA ALA A 269 -11.05 -11.69 -2.32
C ALA A 269 -10.73 -11.81 -3.83
N GLY A 270 -11.40 -11.00 -4.65
CA GLY A 270 -11.39 -11.09 -6.11
C GLY A 270 -12.65 -11.73 -6.72
N SER A 271 -13.56 -12.29 -5.92
CA SER A 271 -14.82 -12.85 -6.45
C SER A 271 -15.74 -11.74 -6.96
N VAL A 272 -16.21 -11.91 -8.20
CA VAL A 272 -17.23 -11.06 -8.82
C VAL A 272 -18.61 -11.63 -8.46
N MET A 273 -19.53 -10.77 -8.00
CA MET A 273 -20.82 -11.18 -7.44
C MET A 273 -21.96 -10.43 -8.10
N ARG A 274 -23.06 -11.15 -8.32
CA ARG A 274 -24.35 -10.55 -8.66
C ARG A 274 -25.16 -10.27 -7.42
N GLU A 275 -26.07 -9.29 -7.50
CA GLU A 275 -27.03 -8.99 -6.44
C GLU A 275 -27.77 -10.26 -5.99
N GLY A 276 -27.84 -10.47 -4.66
CA GLY A 276 -28.52 -11.60 -4.03
C GLY A 276 -27.70 -12.90 -3.97
N GLU A 277 -26.55 -13.00 -4.62
CA GLU A 277 -25.68 -14.17 -4.48
C GLU A 277 -25.13 -14.31 -3.07
N VAL A 278 -25.05 -15.56 -2.58
CA VAL A 278 -24.58 -15.86 -1.23
C VAL A 278 -23.07 -15.69 -1.14
N VAL A 279 -22.63 -14.81 -0.26
CA VAL A 279 -21.21 -14.57 0.07
C VAL A 279 -20.73 -15.53 1.14
N ALA A 280 -21.54 -15.71 2.19
CA ALA A 280 -21.23 -16.58 3.33
C ALA A 280 -22.51 -17.02 4.03
N THR A 281 -22.40 -18.09 4.80
CA THR A 281 -23.45 -18.55 5.73
C THR A 281 -22.90 -18.59 7.16
N ILE A 282 -23.69 -18.13 8.11
CA ILE A 282 -23.39 -18.21 9.55
C ILE A 282 -24.30 -19.24 10.17
N SER A 283 -23.74 -20.20 10.90
CA SER A 283 -24.47 -21.23 11.66
C SER A 283 -24.12 -21.17 13.13
N ASP A 284 -25.13 -21.29 13.99
CA ASP A 284 -24.94 -21.36 15.44
C ASP A 284 -24.86 -22.82 15.91
N PRO A 285 -23.71 -23.28 16.44
CA PRO A 285 -23.60 -24.64 16.97
C PRO A 285 -24.55 -24.92 18.13
N ALA A 286 -25.00 -23.90 18.85
CA ALA A 286 -25.94 -24.05 19.96
C ALA A 286 -27.40 -24.20 19.48
N THR A 287 -27.69 -23.87 18.23
CA THR A 287 -29.03 -23.92 17.64
C THR A 287 -29.01 -24.70 16.32
N PRO A 288 -28.86 -26.04 16.36
CA PRO A 288 -28.75 -26.86 15.15
C PRO A 288 -29.86 -26.64 14.14
N GLY A 289 -29.50 -26.49 12.87
CA GLY A 289 -30.44 -26.27 11.75
C GLY A 289 -30.84 -24.81 11.53
N MET A 290 -30.35 -23.87 12.32
CA MET A 290 -30.47 -22.45 12.04
C MET A 290 -29.20 -21.92 11.35
N SER A 291 -29.39 -21.21 10.26
CA SER A 291 -28.30 -20.51 9.55
C SER A 291 -28.84 -19.18 8.97
N VAL A 292 -27.92 -18.23 8.80
CA VAL A 292 -28.21 -16.92 8.21
C VAL A 292 -27.21 -16.68 7.08
N ASP A 293 -27.75 -16.36 5.91
CA ASP A 293 -26.92 -16.04 4.74
C ASP A 293 -26.57 -14.55 4.73
N ILE A 294 -25.35 -14.27 4.29
CA ILE A 294 -24.88 -12.95 3.92
C ILE A 294 -24.81 -12.93 2.40
N VAL A 295 -25.57 -12.04 1.79
CA VAL A 295 -25.67 -11.93 0.33
C VAL A 295 -25.03 -10.64 -0.18
N ALA A 296 -24.63 -10.64 -1.46
CA ALA A 296 -24.19 -9.44 -2.14
C ALA A 296 -25.38 -8.44 -2.25
N PRO A 297 -25.22 -7.19 -1.79
CA PRO A 297 -26.31 -6.19 -1.78
C PRO A 297 -26.64 -5.68 -3.17
N GLU A 298 -25.74 -5.79 -4.11
CA GLU A 298 -25.84 -5.40 -5.51
C GLU A 298 -24.72 -6.07 -6.32
N ASP A 299 -24.68 -5.84 -7.64
CA ASP A 299 -23.59 -6.35 -8.48
C ASP A 299 -22.25 -5.69 -8.13
N GLY A 300 -21.19 -6.48 -7.99
CA GLY A 300 -19.89 -5.92 -7.58
C GLY A 300 -18.76 -6.92 -7.36
N LEU A 301 -17.78 -6.50 -6.60
CA LEU A 301 -16.52 -7.21 -6.39
C LEU A 301 -16.20 -7.34 -4.90
N ILE A 302 -15.83 -8.53 -4.46
CA ILE A 302 -15.25 -8.77 -3.12
C ILE A 302 -13.78 -8.37 -3.15
N ILE A 303 -13.42 -7.24 -2.56
CA ILE A 303 -12.02 -6.75 -2.50
C ILE A 303 -11.29 -7.20 -1.23
N GLY A 304 -12.01 -7.76 -0.26
CA GLY A 304 -11.45 -8.36 0.94
C GLY A 304 -12.43 -9.36 1.54
N ALA A 305 -11.93 -10.43 2.12
CA ALA A 305 -12.73 -11.51 2.68
C ALA A 305 -12.21 -11.97 4.03
N ALA A 306 -13.12 -12.41 4.93
CA ALA A 306 -12.74 -13.05 6.17
C ALA A 306 -12.08 -14.41 5.90
N THR A 307 -11.04 -14.73 6.67
CA THR A 307 -10.36 -16.03 6.66
C THR A 307 -10.54 -16.78 7.99
N ASN A 308 -11.08 -16.10 9.00
CA ASN A 308 -11.38 -16.73 10.28
C ASN A 308 -12.75 -17.41 10.19
N PRO A 309 -12.86 -18.73 10.44
CA PRO A 309 -14.12 -19.47 10.36
C PRO A 309 -15.08 -19.19 11.53
N PHE A 310 -14.79 -18.21 12.36
CA PHE A 310 -15.64 -17.77 13.46
C PHE A 310 -15.90 -16.27 13.36
N THR A 311 -17.15 -15.86 13.60
CA THR A 311 -17.54 -14.45 13.61
C THR A 311 -18.45 -14.12 14.80
N ALA A 312 -18.54 -12.85 15.14
CA ALA A 312 -19.49 -12.30 16.09
C ALA A 312 -20.39 -11.26 15.38
N ALA A 313 -21.54 -10.98 15.96
CA ALA A 313 -22.46 -9.97 15.43
C ALA A 313 -21.74 -8.62 15.22
N GLY A 314 -21.93 -7.99 14.07
CA GLY A 314 -21.28 -6.73 13.67
C GLY A 314 -19.86 -6.87 13.11
N MET A 315 -19.24 -8.04 13.19
CA MET A 315 -17.91 -8.24 12.61
C MET A 315 -17.92 -8.18 11.08
N PRO A 316 -16.90 -7.57 10.47
CA PRO A 316 -16.79 -7.53 9.01
C PRO A 316 -16.43 -8.90 8.44
N VAL A 317 -17.20 -9.36 7.47
CA VAL A 317 -17.05 -10.64 6.77
C VAL A 317 -16.47 -10.45 5.37
N GLY A 318 -16.92 -9.42 4.65
CA GLY A 318 -16.45 -9.09 3.31
C GLY A 318 -16.30 -7.59 3.13
N HIS A 319 -15.31 -7.19 2.37
CA HIS A 319 -15.15 -5.81 1.88
C HIS A 319 -15.63 -5.80 0.43
N PHE A 320 -16.74 -5.14 0.18
CA PHE A 320 -17.47 -5.17 -1.07
C PHE A 320 -17.35 -3.85 -1.81
N LEU A 321 -17.07 -3.92 -3.10
CA LEU A 321 -17.03 -2.79 -4.01
C LEU A 321 -18.20 -2.87 -4.98
N PRO A 322 -19.24 -1.99 -4.87
CA PRO A 322 -20.37 -1.97 -5.78
C PRO A 322 -19.95 -1.48 -7.17
N ILE A 323 -20.36 -2.19 -8.24
CA ILE A 323 -20.00 -1.87 -9.63
C ILE A 323 -21.21 -2.05 -10.58
N SER A 324 -22.42 -1.91 -10.09
CA SER A 324 -23.64 -2.25 -10.83
C SER A 324 -23.74 -1.59 -12.21
N LYS A 325 -23.31 -0.33 -12.36
CA LYS A 325 -23.40 0.41 -13.64
C LYS A 325 -22.45 -0.13 -14.72
N HIS A 326 -21.40 -0.83 -14.35
CA HIS A 326 -20.33 -1.27 -15.25
C HIS A 326 -20.03 -2.77 -15.11
N PHE A 327 -20.99 -3.51 -14.58
CA PHE A 327 -20.81 -4.91 -14.24
C PHE A 327 -20.45 -5.79 -15.44
N ALA A 328 -21.02 -5.52 -16.62
CA ALA A 328 -20.68 -6.25 -17.84
C ALA A 328 -19.20 -6.14 -18.21
N LEU A 329 -18.58 -4.96 -18.00
CA LEU A 329 -17.15 -4.78 -18.23
C LEU A 329 -16.31 -5.52 -17.19
N LEU A 330 -16.81 -5.65 -15.96
CA LEU A 330 -16.15 -6.42 -14.92
C LEU A 330 -16.15 -7.93 -15.25
N GLU A 331 -17.27 -8.46 -15.77
CA GLU A 331 -17.40 -9.86 -16.18
C GLU A 331 -16.44 -10.24 -17.31
N GLU A 332 -16.02 -9.31 -18.15
CA GLU A 332 -15.00 -9.55 -19.17
C GLU A 332 -13.58 -9.72 -18.60
N GLN A 333 -13.38 -9.36 -17.32
CA GLN A 333 -12.07 -9.38 -16.66
C GLN A 333 -11.94 -10.49 -15.60
N ILE A 334 -12.73 -11.54 -15.71
CA ILE A 334 -12.67 -12.70 -14.81
C ILE A 334 -12.00 -13.91 -15.46
N ASP A 335 -11.44 -14.77 -14.62
CA ASP A 335 -10.94 -16.09 -15.02
C ASP A 335 -12.07 -17.14 -15.06
N GLU A 336 -11.70 -18.39 -15.39
CA GLU A 336 -12.63 -19.53 -15.43
C GLU A 336 -13.29 -19.85 -14.08
N ASN A 337 -12.78 -19.32 -12.96
CA ASN A 337 -13.28 -19.51 -11.62
C ASN A 337 -14.11 -18.30 -11.12
N GLY A 338 -14.40 -17.32 -11.99
CA GLY A 338 -15.13 -16.10 -11.62
C GLY A 338 -14.33 -15.12 -10.78
N GLN A 339 -12.98 -15.23 -10.85
CA GLN A 339 -12.10 -14.33 -10.10
C GLN A 339 -11.60 -13.20 -11.00
N PHE A 340 -11.62 -11.98 -10.49
CA PHE A 340 -11.07 -10.83 -11.18
C PHE A 340 -9.56 -11.00 -11.42
N ILE A 341 -9.15 -10.81 -12.66
CA ILE A 341 -7.76 -10.97 -13.08
C ILE A 341 -6.94 -9.74 -12.73
N VAL A 342 -5.97 -9.91 -11.84
CA VAL A 342 -4.95 -8.88 -11.56
C VAL A 342 -3.70 -9.17 -12.39
N ASN A 343 -3.45 -8.33 -13.39
CA ASN A 343 -2.38 -8.55 -14.39
C ASN A 343 -0.95 -8.36 -13.84
N GLY A 344 -0.77 -7.71 -12.72
CA GLY A 344 0.55 -7.53 -12.08
C GLY A 344 1.27 -8.83 -11.71
N SER A 345 0.61 -10.00 -11.87
CA SER A 345 1.14 -11.33 -11.54
C SER A 345 1.56 -12.18 -12.74
N GLN A 346 1.34 -11.74 -13.98
CA GLN A 346 1.68 -12.54 -15.14
C GLN A 346 3.12 -12.30 -15.56
N GLU A 347 3.95 -13.35 -15.45
CA GLU A 347 5.23 -13.46 -16.12
C GLU A 347 5.00 -13.37 -17.64
N GLU A 348 5.72 -12.42 -18.28
CA GLU A 348 5.84 -12.29 -19.72
C GLU A 348 4.54 -12.22 -20.56
N ARG A 349 3.86 -11.08 -20.51
CA ARG A 349 3.20 -10.61 -21.74
C ARG A 349 3.89 -9.33 -22.19
N VAL A 350 4.65 -9.46 -23.28
CA VAL A 350 5.15 -8.34 -24.07
C VAL A 350 3.94 -7.53 -24.54
N TRP A 351 3.71 -6.39 -23.93
CA TRP A 351 2.64 -5.47 -24.29
C TRP A 351 3.02 -4.78 -25.60
N ARG A 352 2.23 -5.01 -26.63
CA ARG A 352 2.28 -4.20 -27.85
C ARG A 352 1.54 -2.89 -27.59
N GLU A 353 2.06 -1.82 -28.15
CA GLU A 353 1.76 -0.40 -27.93
C GLU A 353 0.35 0.09 -28.35
N GLU A 354 -0.70 -0.63 -28.39
CA GLU A 354 -1.98 -0.13 -28.88
C GLU A 354 -3.18 -0.72 -28.13
N HIS A 355 -3.39 -0.34 -26.84
CA HIS A 355 -4.69 -0.57 -26.25
C HIS A 355 -5.09 0.60 -25.35
N GLU A 356 -6.21 1.23 -25.69
CA GLU A 356 -6.89 2.19 -24.81
C GLU A 356 -7.20 1.52 -23.48
N ILE A 357 -6.88 2.23 -22.38
CA ILE A 357 -7.23 1.78 -21.04
C ILE A 357 -8.70 2.10 -20.84
N SER A 358 -9.51 1.07 -20.59
CA SER A 358 -10.87 1.30 -20.08
C SER A 358 -10.77 1.66 -18.60
N GLU A 359 -11.05 2.90 -18.26
CA GLU A 359 -11.15 3.38 -16.88
C GLU A 359 -12.63 3.50 -16.52
N ILE A 360 -13.05 2.79 -15.46
CA ILE A 360 -14.36 2.98 -14.85
C ILE A 360 -14.18 3.91 -13.67
N SER A 361 -14.77 5.10 -13.74
CA SER A 361 -14.94 5.96 -12.56
C SER A 361 -16.35 5.73 -12.02
N LEU A 362 -16.45 5.27 -10.78
CA LEU A 362 -17.76 5.02 -10.13
C LEU A 362 -18.40 6.30 -9.57
N ASP A 363 -17.68 7.42 -9.61
CA ASP A 363 -18.20 8.73 -9.22
C ASP A 363 -18.55 9.52 -10.49
N GLY A 364 -19.82 9.84 -10.66
CA GLY A 364 -20.31 10.64 -11.79
C GLY A 364 -19.50 11.92 -11.97
N GLU A 365 -19.06 12.15 -13.22
CA GLU A 365 -18.36 13.34 -13.70
C GLU A 365 -16.91 13.56 -13.22
N TRP A 366 -16.00 12.69 -13.68
CA TRP A 366 -14.61 13.08 -13.80
C TRP A 366 -14.18 13.02 -15.28
N SER A 367 -14.31 14.13 -15.99
CA SER A 367 -13.69 14.32 -17.31
C SER A 367 -12.19 14.51 -17.10
N GLY A 368 -11.45 13.42 -17.02
CA GLY A 368 -10.00 13.45 -16.99
C GLY A 368 -9.45 13.92 -18.33
N GLY A 369 -9.15 15.23 -18.42
CA GLY A 369 -8.29 15.72 -19.48
C GLY A 369 -6.97 14.96 -19.45
N GLU A 370 -6.42 14.66 -20.63
CA GLU A 370 -5.06 14.17 -20.79
C GLU A 370 -4.11 15.07 -19.99
N VAL A 371 -3.65 14.60 -18.84
CA VAL A 371 -2.55 15.24 -18.15
C VAL A 371 -1.29 14.61 -18.70
N ASP A 372 -0.60 15.35 -19.55
CA ASP A 372 0.75 15.02 -19.98
C ASP A 372 1.58 14.63 -18.78
N SER A 373 2.26 13.49 -18.88
CA SER A 373 3.01 12.82 -17.84
C SER A 373 4.32 13.54 -17.48
N GLU A 374 4.26 14.82 -17.14
CA GLU A 374 5.37 15.49 -16.48
C GLU A 374 5.17 15.48 -14.97
N TRP A 375 5.80 14.51 -14.34
CA TRP A 375 5.93 14.49 -12.90
C TRP A 375 6.80 15.66 -12.45
N ILE A 376 6.20 16.69 -11.84
CA ILE A 376 6.92 17.87 -11.35
C ILE A 376 7.44 17.53 -9.95
N GLY A 377 8.58 16.88 -9.91
CA GLY A 377 9.38 16.71 -8.70
C GLY A 377 10.37 17.86 -8.54
N SER A 378 9.90 19.05 -8.20
CA SER A 378 10.74 20.09 -7.65
C SER A 378 9.94 20.92 -6.66
N LYS A 379 10.29 20.81 -5.39
CA LYS A 379 9.85 21.77 -4.39
C LYS A 379 10.33 23.16 -4.81
N SER A 380 9.43 24.03 -5.23
CA SER A 380 9.73 25.46 -5.34
C SER A 380 9.96 25.98 -3.92
N SER A 381 11.16 26.45 -3.66
CA SER A 381 11.49 27.21 -2.45
C SER A 381 10.64 28.47 -2.37
N GLY A 382 9.85 28.60 -1.29
CA GLY A 382 9.38 29.91 -0.86
C GLY A 382 7.89 30.04 -0.63
N SER A 383 7.48 29.92 0.60
CA SER A 383 6.78 30.99 1.35
C SER A 383 6.43 30.49 2.75
N GLU A 384 7.02 31.14 3.73
CA GLU A 384 6.57 31.14 5.12
C GLU A 384 5.10 31.54 5.15
N LYS A 385 4.23 30.68 5.68
CA LYS A 385 2.91 31.06 6.18
C LYS A 385 2.88 30.78 7.68
N GLU A 386 2.79 31.86 8.42
CA GLU A 386 2.46 31.91 9.83
C GLU A 386 1.20 31.08 10.11
N PHE A 387 1.31 30.20 11.10
CA PHE A 387 0.16 29.51 11.70
C PHE A 387 -0.38 30.38 12.82
N GLU A 388 -1.56 30.94 12.61
CA GLU A 388 -2.37 31.46 13.71
C GLU A 388 -2.93 30.29 14.51
N GLU A 389 -2.68 30.33 15.84
CA GLU A 389 -3.35 29.52 16.84
C GLU A 389 -4.81 29.98 16.96
N GLU A 390 -5.76 29.08 16.75
CA GLU A 390 -7.07 29.18 17.37
C GLU A 390 -7.28 27.99 18.29
N ALA A 391 -7.37 28.35 19.58
CA ALA A 391 -7.81 27.52 20.68
C ALA A 391 -9.35 27.40 20.66
N GLU A 392 -9.88 26.17 20.70
CA GLU A 392 -10.96 25.73 21.59
C GLU A 392 -11.14 24.21 21.48
#